data_5f0b83618a5aa4fd60e05204dbe78aff
#
_entry.id   5f0b83618a5aa4fd60e05204dbe78aff
#
_cell.length_a   1.000
_cell.length_b   1.000
_cell.length_c   1.000
_cell.angle_alpha   90.00
_cell.angle_beta   90.00
_cell.angle_gamma   90.00
#
_symmetry.space_group_name_H-M   'P 1'
#
loop_
_entity.id
_entity.type
_entity.pdbx_description
1 polymer ?
#
loop_
_entity_poly.entity_id
_entity_poly.type
_entity_poly.pdbx_seq_one_letter_code
_entity_poly.pdbx_strand_id
1 'polypeptide(L)'
;MQFHELQKKVISCMKYENPKILVCSGAKRSGKTYVLTFVFLMHISKFKNKGYSFIIGGTTQASIRRNILNDLEAILGKSINLSKDNHFRLFGNKVYCFDGANADSYKKARGFTAYGAFLNEATTLHDSFVKEVISRCSGEGARIYMDTNPENPTHSVKVDYIDKDGQMLSNGQLNIKAFNFTLYDNTFLNKEYVESIEASTPSGMFFDRDILGIWVASEGVVYQDFNKDIHYIKEANTELKKIFCGVDFGWEHYGSIVVVGLGLVDRYYLIKEYAYKHKDIEYWIGIAKEIIKEYGNVNFYCDYARPDYIYKLQINGIRAINAKKDVLEGISTVATLFKTNKLLILEDNVNIFKSEIYNYVWAKGKDEPIKSSDDVLDSLRYAIYTDMKLTGSKFNRSKFGI
;
A
#
# COMPACT_ATOMS: atom_id res chain seq x y z
N MET A 1 -18.15 23.19 -8.55
CA MET A 1 -17.75 21.93 -7.87
C MET A 1 -18.74 20.88 -8.31
N GLN A 2 -18.25 19.72 -8.81
CA GLN A 2 -19.10 18.62 -9.29
C GLN A 2 -18.86 17.40 -8.41
N PHE A 3 -19.91 16.59 -8.19
CA PHE A 3 -19.88 15.35 -7.41
C PHE A 3 -20.57 14.23 -8.19
N HIS A 4 -19.98 13.05 -8.18
CA HIS A 4 -20.64 11.86 -8.70
C HIS A 4 -21.71 11.32 -7.73
N GLU A 5 -22.55 10.38 -8.19
CA GLU A 5 -23.76 9.98 -7.46
C GLU A 5 -23.51 9.50 -6.03
N LEU A 6 -22.46 8.70 -5.79
CA LEU A 6 -22.16 8.20 -4.45
C LEU A 6 -21.67 9.33 -3.53
N GLN A 7 -20.88 10.28 -4.05
CA GLN A 7 -20.50 11.49 -3.29
C GLN A 7 -21.73 12.33 -2.92
N LYS A 8 -22.70 12.48 -3.80
CA LYS A 8 -23.97 13.16 -3.49
C LYS A 8 -24.73 12.46 -2.38
N LYS A 9 -24.75 11.10 -2.37
CA LYS A 9 -25.36 10.34 -1.27
C LYS A 9 -24.66 10.59 0.06
N VAL A 10 -23.32 10.67 0.10
CA VAL A 10 -22.56 11.01 1.31
C VAL A 10 -22.93 12.41 1.82
N ILE A 11 -22.99 13.40 0.93
CA ILE A 11 -23.38 14.78 1.29
C ILE A 11 -24.82 14.80 1.82
N SER A 12 -25.75 14.10 1.16
CA SER A 12 -27.15 13.99 1.56
C SER A 12 -27.28 13.34 2.95
N CYS A 13 -26.56 12.24 3.21
CA CYS A 13 -26.52 11.59 4.50
C CYS A 13 -26.09 12.59 5.62
N MET A 14 -25.05 13.37 5.39
CA MET A 14 -24.62 14.38 6.38
C MET A 14 -25.62 15.50 6.58
N LYS A 15 -26.47 15.79 5.60
CA LYS A 15 -27.51 16.79 5.70
C LYS A 15 -28.73 16.29 6.47
N TYR A 16 -29.16 15.07 6.26
CA TYR A 16 -30.44 14.55 6.75
C TYR A 16 -30.30 13.56 7.92
N GLU A 17 -29.34 12.66 7.87
CA GLU A 17 -29.11 11.65 8.91
C GLU A 17 -28.06 12.08 9.95
N ASN A 18 -27.04 12.82 9.50
CA ASN A 18 -26.00 13.47 10.30
C ASN A 18 -25.35 12.54 11.36
N PRO A 19 -24.79 11.39 10.95
CA PRO A 19 -24.21 10.41 11.85
C PRO A 19 -23.07 10.99 12.71
N LYS A 20 -22.83 10.42 13.89
CA LYS A 20 -21.71 10.79 14.76
C LYS A 20 -20.37 10.45 14.09
N ILE A 21 -20.29 9.30 13.45
CA ILE A 21 -19.11 8.79 12.72
C ILE A 21 -19.55 8.46 11.29
N LEU A 22 -18.87 9.04 10.32
CA LEU A 22 -19.06 8.76 8.90
C LEU A 22 -17.78 8.12 8.34
N VAL A 23 -17.89 6.92 7.76
CA VAL A 23 -16.77 6.20 7.16
C VAL A 23 -16.99 6.06 5.65
N CYS A 24 -16.00 6.46 4.86
CA CYS A 24 -15.93 6.17 3.43
C CYS A 24 -14.79 5.19 3.18
N SER A 25 -15.12 3.93 2.94
CA SER A 25 -14.18 2.88 2.59
C SER A 25 -14.20 2.59 1.09
N GLY A 26 -13.13 2.03 0.53
CA GLY A 26 -13.17 1.52 -0.84
C GLY A 26 -11.91 1.78 -1.66
N ALA A 27 -12.03 1.58 -2.97
CA ALA A 27 -10.96 1.63 -3.95
C ALA A 27 -10.16 2.96 -3.95
N LYS A 28 -8.88 2.90 -4.30
CA LYS A 28 -8.06 4.09 -4.54
C LYS A 28 -8.67 4.93 -5.68
N ARG A 29 -8.47 6.26 -5.67
CA ARG A 29 -8.99 7.18 -6.70
C ARG A 29 -10.52 7.22 -6.85
N SER A 30 -11.28 6.61 -5.97
CA SER A 30 -12.75 6.61 -6.01
C SER A 30 -13.43 7.92 -5.55
N GLY A 31 -12.66 8.91 -5.08
CA GLY A 31 -13.17 10.23 -4.67
C GLY A 31 -13.63 10.34 -3.22
N LYS A 32 -13.32 9.34 -2.37
CA LYS A 32 -13.66 9.33 -0.93
C LYS A 32 -13.13 10.54 -0.16
N THR A 33 -11.81 10.75 -0.24
CA THR A 33 -11.12 11.83 0.49
C THR A 33 -11.66 13.19 0.10
N TYR A 34 -11.91 13.42 -1.19
CA TYR A 34 -12.44 14.68 -1.70
C TYR A 34 -13.82 15.02 -1.13
N VAL A 35 -14.76 14.05 -1.12
CA VAL A 35 -16.09 14.30 -0.56
C VAL A 35 -16.04 14.49 0.96
N LEU A 36 -15.19 13.74 1.67
CA LEU A 36 -15.03 13.92 3.12
C LEU A 36 -14.36 15.24 3.47
N THR A 37 -13.41 15.72 2.68
CA THR A 37 -12.82 17.06 2.82
C THR A 37 -13.91 18.13 2.69
N PHE A 38 -14.81 17.99 1.72
CA PHE A 38 -15.92 18.92 1.53
C PHE A 38 -16.92 18.88 2.69
N VAL A 39 -17.37 17.71 3.14
CA VAL A 39 -18.33 17.62 4.27
C VAL A 39 -17.71 18.04 5.59
N PHE A 40 -16.41 17.81 5.80
CA PHE A 40 -15.68 18.32 6.96
C PHE A 40 -15.59 19.86 6.95
N LEU A 41 -15.33 20.46 5.79
CA LEU A 41 -15.38 21.91 5.61
C LEU A 41 -16.76 22.48 5.95
N MET A 42 -17.82 21.84 5.43
CA MET A 42 -19.20 22.22 5.77
C MET A 42 -19.48 22.10 7.27
N HIS A 43 -18.96 21.06 7.90
CA HIS A 43 -19.12 20.85 9.34
C HIS A 43 -18.45 21.97 10.14
N ILE A 44 -17.19 22.32 9.84
CA ILE A 44 -16.49 23.43 10.52
C ILE A 44 -17.23 24.75 10.32
N SER A 45 -17.81 24.98 9.15
CA SER A 45 -18.55 26.23 8.85
C SER A 45 -19.77 26.45 9.74
N LYS A 46 -20.42 25.37 10.25
CA LYS A 46 -21.54 25.47 11.20
C LYS A 46 -21.13 26.11 12.53
N PHE A 47 -19.84 26.04 12.87
CA PHE A 47 -19.27 26.63 14.10
C PHE A 47 -18.50 27.92 13.85
N LYS A 48 -18.83 28.68 12.80
CA LYS A 48 -18.14 29.90 12.44
C LYS A 48 -18.00 30.86 13.65
N ASN A 49 -16.76 31.32 13.87
CA ASN A 49 -16.39 32.32 14.92
C ASN A 49 -16.60 31.82 16.37
N LYS A 50 -16.65 30.51 16.61
CA LYS A 50 -16.77 29.93 17.97
C LYS A 50 -15.41 29.73 18.66
N GLY A 51 -14.30 29.81 17.95
CA GLY A 51 -12.96 29.56 18.50
C GLY A 51 -12.70 28.10 18.84
N TYR A 52 -13.49 27.17 18.32
CA TYR A 52 -13.42 25.74 18.61
C TYR A 52 -12.24 25.08 17.94
N SER A 53 -11.89 23.88 18.44
CA SER A 53 -10.81 23.04 17.91
C SER A 53 -11.35 21.90 17.07
N PHE A 54 -10.68 21.61 15.95
CA PHE A 54 -10.91 20.48 15.04
C PHE A 54 -9.61 19.77 14.80
N ILE A 55 -9.67 18.49 14.42
CA ILE A 55 -8.49 17.63 14.17
C ILE A 55 -8.53 17.12 12.75
N ILE A 56 -7.37 17.16 12.07
CA ILE A 56 -7.06 16.36 10.90
C ILE A 56 -5.95 15.39 11.31
N GLY A 57 -6.22 14.08 11.21
CA GLY A 57 -5.25 13.01 11.43
C GLY A 57 -4.85 12.36 10.12
N GLY A 58 -3.56 12.07 9.96
CA GLY A 58 -3.03 11.32 8.81
C GLY A 58 -1.73 10.63 9.16
N THR A 59 -1.19 9.81 8.26
CA THR A 59 0.03 9.04 8.50
C THR A 59 1.25 9.94 8.78
N THR A 60 1.38 11.01 7.99
CA THR A 60 2.45 12.02 8.14
C THR A 60 1.91 13.42 7.85
N GLN A 61 2.62 14.46 8.29
CA GLN A 61 2.28 15.84 7.92
C GLN A 61 2.29 16.04 6.39
N ALA A 62 3.21 15.38 5.68
CA ALA A 62 3.28 15.45 4.23
C ALA A 62 2.07 14.77 3.55
N SER A 63 1.54 13.66 4.09
CA SER A 63 0.33 13.02 3.58
C SER A 63 -0.91 13.89 3.83
N ILE A 64 -1.05 14.46 5.01
CA ILE A 64 -2.12 15.42 5.34
C ILE A 64 -2.10 16.58 4.34
N ARG A 65 -0.93 17.15 4.08
CA ARG A 65 -0.77 18.24 3.11
C ARG A 65 -1.28 17.86 1.73
N ARG A 66 -0.79 16.72 1.20
CA ARG A 66 -1.16 16.26 -0.15
C ARG A 66 -2.63 15.86 -0.28
N ASN A 67 -3.16 15.14 0.70
CA ASN A 67 -4.45 14.48 0.57
C ASN A 67 -5.63 15.37 0.99
N ILE A 68 -5.40 16.33 1.91
CA ILE A 68 -6.49 17.11 2.50
C ILE A 68 -6.27 18.62 2.32
N LEU A 69 -5.10 19.16 2.69
CA LEU A 69 -4.92 20.60 2.68
C LEU A 69 -4.92 21.17 1.26
N ASN A 70 -4.35 20.48 0.29
CA ASN A 70 -4.41 20.89 -1.11
C ASN A 70 -5.84 20.94 -1.65
N ASP A 71 -6.69 19.97 -1.29
CA ASP A 71 -8.11 19.97 -1.65
C ASP A 71 -8.86 21.11 -0.96
N LEU A 72 -8.59 21.35 0.33
CA LEU A 72 -9.16 22.49 1.06
C LEU A 72 -8.75 23.83 0.42
N GLU A 73 -7.49 24.00 0.03
CA GLU A 73 -7.00 25.20 -0.67
C GLU A 73 -7.72 25.41 -2.00
N ALA A 74 -7.87 24.33 -2.78
CA ALA A 74 -8.59 24.37 -4.07
C ALA A 74 -10.07 24.75 -3.87
N ILE A 75 -10.73 24.21 -2.84
CA ILE A 75 -12.13 24.52 -2.53
C ILE A 75 -12.28 25.96 -2.03
N LEU A 76 -11.37 26.43 -1.21
CA LEU A 76 -11.43 27.77 -0.57
C LEU A 76 -10.87 28.91 -1.44
N GLY A 77 -10.11 28.57 -2.49
CA GLY A 77 -9.40 29.54 -3.33
C GLY A 77 -8.29 30.31 -2.60
N LYS A 78 -7.72 29.73 -1.53
CA LYS A 78 -6.67 30.39 -0.72
C LYS A 78 -5.71 29.37 -0.11
N SER A 79 -4.45 29.76 0.05
CA SER A 79 -3.42 28.93 0.68
C SER A 79 -3.64 28.76 2.18
N ILE A 80 -3.27 27.58 2.68
CA ILE A 80 -3.29 27.20 4.10
C ILE A 80 -1.85 27.07 4.60
N ASN A 81 -1.43 27.93 5.49
CA ASN A 81 -0.14 27.88 6.15
C ASN A 81 -0.31 27.34 7.57
N LEU A 82 0.45 26.29 7.90
CA LEU A 82 0.48 25.74 9.24
C LEU A 82 1.34 26.59 10.16
N SER A 83 0.87 26.80 11.39
CA SER A 83 1.65 27.38 12.47
C SER A 83 2.75 26.43 12.93
N LYS A 84 3.66 26.87 13.81
CA LYS A 84 4.67 26.04 14.45
C LYS A 84 4.06 24.84 15.22
N ASP A 85 2.85 25.00 15.74
CA ASP A 85 2.10 23.96 16.46
C ASP A 85 1.20 23.12 15.54
N ASN A 86 1.50 23.08 14.24
CA ASN A 86 0.78 22.30 13.23
C ASN A 86 -0.74 22.57 13.19
N HIS A 87 -1.17 23.82 13.31
CA HIS A 87 -2.57 24.21 13.13
C HIS A 87 -2.73 25.38 12.17
N PHE A 88 -3.92 25.53 11.63
CA PHE A 88 -4.35 26.70 10.86
C PHE A 88 -5.72 27.21 11.35
N ARG A 89 -6.09 28.41 10.94
CA ARG A 89 -7.40 28.97 11.25
C ARG A 89 -8.36 28.85 10.07
N LEU A 90 -9.57 28.37 10.37
CA LEU A 90 -10.64 28.23 9.40
C LEU A 90 -11.99 28.64 10.02
N PHE A 91 -12.67 29.61 9.39
CA PHE A 91 -13.92 30.18 9.90
C PHE A 91 -13.87 30.63 11.37
N GLY A 92 -12.74 31.16 11.82
CA GLY A 92 -12.53 31.59 13.20
C GLY A 92 -12.21 30.45 14.19
N ASN A 93 -12.14 29.22 13.75
CA ASN A 93 -11.79 28.05 14.54
C ASN A 93 -10.33 27.61 14.30
N LYS A 94 -9.78 26.73 15.17
CA LYS A 94 -8.47 26.15 15.00
C LYS A 94 -8.60 24.73 14.46
N VAL A 95 -7.82 24.39 13.42
CA VAL A 95 -7.75 23.03 12.86
C VAL A 95 -6.31 22.52 13.05
N TYR A 96 -6.15 21.51 13.90
CA TYR A 96 -4.87 20.86 14.21
C TYR A 96 -4.61 19.71 13.28
N CYS A 97 -3.37 19.59 12.78
CA CYS A 97 -2.92 18.52 11.91
C CYS A 97 -1.95 17.60 12.67
N PHE A 98 -2.34 16.35 12.93
CA PHE A 98 -1.54 15.40 13.68
C PHE A 98 -1.19 14.15 12.84
N ASP A 99 0.09 13.77 12.85
CA ASP A 99 0.53 12.50 12.33
C ASP A 99 0.24 11.38 13.36
N GLY A 100 -0.41 10.31 12.89
CA GLY A 100 -1.01 9.27 13.73
C GLY A 100 -0.45 7.85 13.53
N ALA A 101 0.67 7.68 12.79
CA ALA A 101 1.19 6.35 12.44
C ALA A 101 1.81 5.57 13.60
N ASN A 102 2.31 6.25 14.64
CA ASN A 102 3.05 5.62 15.73
C ASN A 102 2.20 5.43 16.99
N ALA A 103 2.57 4.44 17.81
CA ALA A 103 1.89 4.12 19.07
C ALA A 103 1.77 5.33 20.01
N ASP A 104 2.77 6.21 20.07
CA ASP A 104 2.81 7.40 20.91
C ASP A 104 2.09 8.62 20.32
N SER A 105 1.60 8.55 19.09
CA SER A 105 0.95 9.68 18.40
C SER A 105 -0.32 10.16 19.11
N TYR A 106 -1.00 9.29 19.86
CA TYR A 106 -2.17 9.65 20.65
C TYR A 106 -1.90 10.80 21.65
N LYS A 107 -0.66 10.93 22.13
CA LYS A 107 -0.26 12.02 23.06
C LYS A 107 -0.48 13.41 22.47
N LYS A 108 -0.39 13.55 21.15
CA LYS A 108 -0.58 14.84 20.43
C LYS A 108 -2.04 15.31 20.47
N ALA A 109 -2.99 14.37 20.52
CA ALA A 109 -4.42 14.67 20.56
C ALA A 109 -4.95 14.91 21.98
N ARG A 110 -4.15 14.75 23.03
CA ARG A 110 -4.53 14.97 24.42
C ARG A 110 -4.66 16.48 24.75
N GLY A 111 -5.51 16.77 25.74
CA GLY A 111 -5.51 18.06 26.42
C GLY A 111 -6.51 19.09 25.89
N PHE A 112 -7.34 18.78 24.89
CA PHE A 112 -8.41 19.68 24.44
C PHE A 112 -9.67 18.94 23.96
N THR A 113 -10.79 19.65 23.91
CA THR A 113 -12.04 19.17 23.33
C THR A 113 -12.08 19.53 21.85
N ALA A 114 -12.34 18.53 20.99
CA ALA A 114 -12.56 18.73 19.56
C ALA A 114 -14.06 18.71 19.21
N TYR A 115 -14.45 19.55 18.26
CA TYR A 115 -15.80 19.63 17.71
C TYR A 115 -15.95 18.91 16.37
N GLY A 116 -14.89 18.25 15.93
CA GLY A 116 -14.88 17.36 14.79
C GLY A 116 -13.47 16.90 14.45
N ALA A 117 -13.40 15.75 13.78
CA ALA A 117 -12.15 15.19 13.30
C ALA A 117 -12.30 14.59 11.90
N PHE A 118 -11.24 14.67 11.10
CA PHE A 118 -11.08 13.93 9.87
C PHE A 118 -9.83 13.05 9.95
N LEU A 119 -10.00 11.73 9.92
CA LEU A 119 -8.95 10.73 9.94
C LEU A 119 -8.76 10.19 8.51
N ASN A 120 -7.67 10.60 7.87
CA ASN A 120 -7.32 10.20 6.51
C ASN A 120 -6.50 8.91 6.52
N GLU A 121 -6.88 7.99 5.63
CA GLU A 121 -6.27 6.65 5.53
C GLU A 121 -6.28 5.94 6.90
N ALA A 122 -7.47 5.83 7.51
CA ALA A 122 -7.64 5.41 8.90
C ALA A 122 -7.01 4.05 9.23
N THR A 123 -6.90 3.12 8.27
CA THR A 123 -6.21 1.84 8.44
C THR A 123 -4.70 1.97 8.62
N THR A 124 -4.10 3.06 8.18
CA THR A 124 -2.66 3.31 8.33
C THR A 124 -2.30 4.02 9.64
N LEU A 125 -3.31 4.45 10.40
CA LEU A 125 -3.15 5.11 11.69
C LEU A 125 -3.08 4.09 12.81
N HIS A 126 -2.29 4.38 13.85
CA HIS A 126 -2.24 3.52 15.02
C HIS A 126 -3.56 3.57 15.80
N ASP A 127 -4.07 2.42 16.23
CA ASP A 127 -5.35 2.29 16.93
C ASP A 127 -5.48 3.21 18.15
N SER A 128 -4.42 3.37 18.93
CA SER A 128 -4.43 4.28 20.09
C SER A 128 -4.67 5.73 19.69
N PHE A 129 -4.16 6.16 18.52
CA PHE A 129 -4.40 7.50 18.01
C PHE A 129 -5.84 7.66 17.55
N VAL A 130 -6.37 6.73 16.78
CA VAL A 130 -7.77 6.73 16.32
C VAL A 130 -8.73 6.82 17.52
N LYS A 131 -8.55 5.96 18.53
CA LYS A 131 -9.37 5.93 19.75
C LYS A 131 -9.26 7.23 20.56
N GLU A 132 -8.06 7.78 20.68
CA GLU A 132 -7.87 9.06 21.41
C GLU A 132 -8.58 10.22 20.67
N VAL A 133 -8.42 10.36 19.35
CA VAL A 133 -9.08 11.40 18.56
C VAL A 133 -10.60 11.31 18.68
N ILE A 134 -11.15 10.10 18.61
CA ILE A 134 -12.61 9.89 18.80
C ILE A 134 -13.04 10.35 20.18
N SER A 135 -12.29 9.99 21.23
CA SER A 135 -12.61 10.41 22.61
C SER A 135 -12.54 11.91 22.81
N ARG A 136 -11.66 12.61 22.08
CA ARG A 136 -11.54 14.09 22.12
C ARG A 136 -12.69 14.79 21.41
N CYS A 137 -13.37 14.14 20.47
CA CYS A 137 -14.54 14.66 19.78
C CYS A 137 -15.80 14.64 20.69
N SER A 138 -15.67 15.26 21.88
CA SER A 138 -16.69 15.33 22.93
C SER A 138 -17.49 16.63 22.94
N GLY A 139 -17.14 17.61 22.09
CA GLY A 139 -17.91 18.84 21.96
C GLY A 139 -19.34 18.58 21.46
N GLU A 140 -20.29 19.41 21.89
CA GLU A 140 -21.67 19.31 21.41
C GLU A 140 -21.73 19.44 19.88
N GLY A 141 -22.43 18.51 19.24
CA GLY A 141 -22.51 18.45 17.77
C GLY A 141 -21.26 17.93 17.05
N ALA A 142 -20.23 17.48 17.78
CA ALA A 142 -19.00 16.97 17.15
C ALA A 142 -19.26 15.76 16.25
N ARG A 143 -18.52 15.71 15.11
CA ARG A 143 -18.59 14.63 14.10
C ARG A 143 -17.21 14.14 13.74
N ILE A 144 -17.13 12.86 13.36
CA ILE A 144 -15.90 12.20 12.96
C ILE A 144 -16.06 11.67 11.55
N TYR A 145 -15.09 11.95 10.71
CA TYR A 145 -15.00 11.53 9.31
C TYR A 145 -13.79 10.63 9.15
N MET A 146 -13.94 9.51 8.47
CA MET A 146 -12.85 8.58 8.20
C MET A 146 -12.88 8.19 6.73
N ASP A 147 -11.77 8.29 6.02
CA ASP A 147 -11.59 7.55 4.78
C ASP A 147 -10.56 6.44 4.97
N THR A 148 -10.70 5.39 4.17
CA THR A 148 -9.76 4.27 4.19
C THR A 148 -9.84 3.44 2.91
N ASN A 149 -8.76 2.72 2.61
CA ASN A 149 -8.79 1.64 1.64
C ASN A 149 -9.01 0.32 2.37
N PRO A 150 -9.61 -0.70 1.70
CA PRO A 150 -9.78 -2.01 2.30
C PRO A 150 -8.45 -2.67 2.61
N GLU A 151 -8.45 -3.39 3.71
CA GLU A 151 -7.36 -4.27 4.15
C GLU A 151 -7.94 -5.62 4.60
N ASN A 152 -7.27 -6.29 5.53
CA ASN A 152 -7.78 -7.54 6.11
C ASN A 152 -9.11 -7.29 6.83
N PRO A 153 -10.13 -8.17 6.68
CA PRO A 153 -11.43 -8.03 7.36
C PRO A 153 -11.37 -7.99 8.88
N THR A 154 -10.27 -8.44 9.49
CA THR A 154 -10.08 -8.40 10.96
C THR A 154 -9.54 -7.06 11.46
N HIS A 155 -9.22 -6.13 10.57
CA HIS A 155 -8.69 -4.83 10.95
C HIS A 155 -9.69 -4.05 11.82
N SER A 156 -9.20 -3.36 12.86
CA SER A 156 -10.02 -2.61 13.82
C SER A 156 -10.99 -1.61 13.17
N VAL A 157 -10.56 -0.89 12.14
CA VAL A 157 -11.43 0.05 11.39
C VAL A 157 -12.63 -0.67 10.77
N LYS A 158 -12.44 -1.89 10.25
CA LYS A 158 -13.53 -2.71 9.71
C LYS A 158 -14.48 -3.15 10.82
N VAL A 159 -13.94 -3.81 11.84
CA VAL A 159 -14.70 -4.43 12.91
C VAL A 159 -15.40 -3.40 13.81
N ASP A 160 -14.69 -2.30 14.15
CA ASP A 160 -15.19 -1.32 15.11
C ASP A 160 -16.11 -0.26 14.50
N TYR A 161 -16.01 -0.03 13.18
CA TYR A 161 -16.79 1.04 12.52
C TYR A 161 -17.57 0.58 11.30
N ILE A 162 -16.95 -0.08 10.30
CA ILE A 162 -17.64 -0.41 9.04
C ILE A 162 -18.72 -1.47 9.28
N ASP A 163 -18.42 -2.52 10.06
CA ASP A 163 -19.37 -3.59 10.39
C ASP A 163 -20.51 -3.14 11.30
N LYS A 164 -20.37 -1.94 11.88
CA LYS A 164 -21.39 -1.31 12.72
C LYS A 164 -22.19 -0.25 11.95
N ASP A 165 -22.19 -0.29 10.61
CA ASP A 165 -23.03 0.59 9.80
C ASP A 165 -24.50 0.51 10.24
N GLY A 166 -25.14 1.67 10.41
CA GLY A 166 -26.51 1.76 10.91
C GLY A 166 -26.67 1.70 12.43
N GLN A 167 -25.59 1.59 13.20
CA GLN A 167 -25.68 1.61 14.67
C GLN A 167 -26.28 2.94 15.16
N MET A 168 -27.24 2.83 16.07
CA MET A 168 -27.93 3.97 16.69
C MET A 168 -27.42 4.20 18.11
N LEU A 169 -27.46 5.45 18.56
CA LEU A 169 -27.30 5.83 19.96
C LEU A 169 -28.62 5.70 20.71
N SER A 170 -28.57 5.66 22.05
CA SER A 170 -29.76 5.52 22.91
C SER A 170 -30.80 6.64 22.73
N ASN A 171 -30.38 7.80 22.23
CA ASN A 171 -31.25 8.94 21.94
C ASN A 171 -31.88 8.90 20.53
N GLY A 172 -31.69 7.80 19.79
CA GLY A 172 -32.21 7.61 18.42
C GLY A 172 -31.39 8.30 17.34
N GLN A 173 -30.25 8.90 17.64
CA GLN A 173 -29.34 9.47 16.66
C GLN A 173 -28.51 8.37 15.99
N LEU A 174 -28.30 8.46 14.69
CA LEU A 174 -27.40 7.57 13.96
C LEU A 174 -25.94 7.77 14.46
N ASN A 175 -25.36 6.71 14.96
CA ASN A 175 -23.98 6.70 15.48
C ASN A 175 -22.99 6.53 14.33
N ILE A 176 -23.12 5.47 13.54
CA ILE A 176 -22.17 5.12 12.49
C ILE A 176 -22.89 4.97 11.16
N LYS A 177 -22.32 5.58 10.12
CA LYS A 177 -22.68 5.35 8.71
C LYS A 177 -21.43 5.06 7.91
N ALA A 178 -21.47 3.96 7.13
CA ALA A 178 -20.39 3.57 6.23
C ALA A 178 -20.85 3.57 4.77
N PHE A 179 -19.96 3.99 3.87
CA PHE A 179 -20.14 3.93 2.42
C PHE A 179 -18.97 3.17 1.81
N ASN A 180 -19.26 2.27 0.87
CA ASN A 180 -18.24 1.58 0.09
C ASN A 180 -18.16 2.17 -1.31
N PHE A 181 -16.93 2.50 -1.73
CA PHE A 181 -16.60 3.10 -3.02
C PHE A 181 -15.79 2.12 -3.87
N THR A 182 -16.22 1.91 -5.09
CA THR A 182 -15.45 1.22 -6.13
C THR A 182 -14.67 2.21 -6.99
N LEU A 183 -13.71 1.74 -7.78
CA LEU A 183 -13.04 2.58 -8.78
C LEU A 183 -14.04 3.16 -9.80
N TYR A 184 -15.08 2.40 -10.13
CA TYR A 184 -16.09 2.75 -11.13
C TYR A 184 -17.05 3.86 -10.68
N ASP A 185 -17.18 4.10 -9.38
CA ASP A 185 -18.02 5.19 -8.87
C ASP A 185 -17.49 6.57 -9.27
N ASN A 186 -16.18 6.69 -9.52
CA ASN A 186 -15.59 7.96 -9.91
C ASN A 186 -15.71 8.21 -11.43
N THR A 187 -16.84 8.74 -11.83
CA THR A 187 -17.16 9.05 -13.24
C THR A 187 -16.35 10.20 -13.84
N PHE A 188 -15.48 10.87 -13.05
CA PHE A 188 -14.57 11.90 -13.54
C PHE A 188 -13.23 11.33 -14.03
N LEU A 189 -12.96 10.04 -13.79
CA LEU A 189 -11.77 9.39 -14.32
C LEU A 189 -11.93 9.14 -15.82
N ASN A 190 -10.83 9.30 -16.56
CA ASN A 190 -10.78 8.93 -17.97
C ASN A 190 -10.97 7.42 -18.10
N LYS A 191 -11.75 6.98 -19.10
CA LYS A 191 -12.03 5.57 -19.38
C LYS A 191 -10.74 4.77 -19.63
N GLU A 192 -9.83 5.30 -20.44
CA GLU A 192 -8.51 4.71 -20.70
C GLU A 192 -7.72 4.49 -19.41
N TYR A 193 -7.78 5.45 -18.47
CA TYR A 193 -7.15 5.32 -17.15
C TYR A 193 -7.74 4.16 -16.35
N VAL A 194 -9.08 4.04 -16.29
CA VAL A 194 -9.76 2.96 -15.56
C VAL A 194 -9.41 1.60 -16.15
N GLU A 195 -9.48 1.45 -17.48
CA GLU A 195 -9.10 0.23 -18.20
C GLU A 195 -7.63 -0.15 -17.97
N SER A 196 -6.73 0.84 -17.97
CA SER A 196 -5.30 0.61 -17.70
C SER A 196 -5.03 0.12 -16.28
N ILE A 197 -5.68 0.74 -15.27
CA ILE A 197 -5.57 0.30 -13.86
C ILE A 197 -6.11 -1.12 -13.71
N GLU A 198 -7.28 -1.40 -14.27
CA GLU A 198 -7.92 -2.72 -14.20
C GLU A 198 -7.04 -3.80 -14.84
N ALA A 199 -6.50 -3.53 -16.04
CA ALA A 199 -5.61 -4.45 -16.74
C ALA A 199 -4.28 -4.71 -16.02
N SER A 200 -3.78 -3.76 -15.23
CA SER A 200 -2.51 -3.88 -14.51
C SER A 200 -2.65 -4.34 -13.06
N THR A 201 -3.86 -4.32 -12.49
CA THR A 201 -4.08 -4.77 -11.11
C THR A 201 -4.08 -6.30 -11.05
N PRO A 202 -3.24 -6.93 -10.21
CA PRO A 202 -3.23 -8.38 -10.05
C PRO A 202 -4.61 -8.92 -9.64
N SER A 203 -4.92 -10.12 -10.10
CA SER A 203 -6.18 -10.82 -9.79
C SER A 203 -6.28 -11.19 -8.30
N GLY A 204 -7.47 -11.52 -7.84
CA GLY A 204 -7.77 -11.90 -6.46
C GLY A 204 -7.77 -10.71 -5.50
N MET A 205 -7.17 -10.86 -4.32
CA MET A 205 -7.23 -9.87 -3.24
C MET A 205 -6.89 -8.44 -3.68
N PHE A 206 -5.90 -8.26 -4.55
CA PHE A 206 -5.50 -6.92 -5.00
C PHE A 206 -6.59 -6.27 -5.86
N PHE A 207 -7.22 -7.04 -6.77
CA PHE A 207 -8.33 -6.55 -7.58
C PHE A 207 -9.55 -6.23 -6.70
N ASP A 208 -9.88 -7.12 -5.78
CA ASP A 208 -11.01 -6.96 -4.87
C ASP A 208 -10.86 -5.70 -4.01
N ARG A 209 -9.66 -5.45 -3.47
CA ARG A 209 -9.39 -4.28 -2.63
C ARG A 209 -9.24 -2.99 -3.43
N ASP A 210 -8.41 -3.00 -4.47
CA ASP A 210 -8.00 -1.78 -5.17
C ASP A 210 -9.01 -1.31 -6.23
N ILE A 211 -9.82 -2.24 -6.80
CA ILE A 211 -10.84 -1.93 -7.82
C ILE A 211 -12.25 -1.96 -7.25
N LEU A 212 -12.62 -3.06 -6.58
CA LEU A 212 -13.99 -3.24 -6.08
C LEU A 212 -14.21 -2.64 -4.69
N GLY A 213 -13.14 -2.28 -3.98
CA GLY A 213 -13.26 -1.69 -2.64
C GLY A 213 -13.72 -2.68 -1.56
N ILE A 214 -13.53 -3.98 -1.78
CA ILE A 214 -14.02 -5.04 -0.92
C ILE A 214 -12.97 -5.39 0.15
N TRP A 215 -13.42 -5.56 1.39
CA TRP A 215 -12.60 -6.06 2.48
C TRP A 215 -12.50 -7.59 2.42
N VAL A 216 -11.39 -8.09 1.94
CA VAL A 216 -11.13 -9.52 1.78
C VAL A 216 -9.79 -9.90 2.39
N ALA A 217 -9.71 -11.11 2.96
CA ALA A 217 -8.45 -11.76 3.28
C ALA A 217 -7.87 -12.38 2.01
N SER A 218 -6.56 -12.49 1.95
CA SER A 218 -5.88 -13.22 0.89
C SER A 218 -6.18 -14.72 0.98
N GLU A 219 -6.41 -15.35 -0.17
CA GLU A 219 -6.68 -16.79 -0.28
C GLU A 219 -6.03 -17.40 -1.52
N GLY A 220 -5.69 -18.70 -1.43
CA GLY A 220 -5.16 -19.45 -2.55
C GLY A 220 -3.70 -19.14 -2.89
N VAL A 221 -3.33 -19.38 -4.14
CA VAL A 221 -1.97 -19.14 -4.64
C VAL A 221 -1.69 -17.65 -4.71
N VAL A 222 -0.46 -17.26 -4.33
CA VAL A 222 -0.06 -15.85 -4.28
C VAL A 222 0.00 -15.21 -5.66
N TYR A 223 0.60 -15.90 -6.64
CA TYR A 223 0.76 -15.42 -8.02
C TYR A 223 -0.28 -16.03 -8.97
N GLN A 224 -1.55 -15.65 -8.81
CA GLN A 224 -2.69 -16.19 -9.56
C GLN A 224 -2.60 -15.92 -11.09
N ASP A 225 -1.91 -14.85 -11.48
CA ASP A 225 -1.76 -14.48 -12.89
C ASP A 225 -0.59 -15.18 -13.59
N PHE A 226 0.17 -16.04 -12.87
CA PHE A 226 1.18 -16.87 -13.51
C PHE A 226 0.54 -17.89 -14.44
N ASN A 227 1.00 -17.93 -15.69
CA ASN A 227 0.58 -18.91 -16.70
C ASN A 227 1.83 -19.50 -17.37
N LYS A 228 2.01 -20.80 -17.25
CA LYS A 228 3.18 -21.51 -17.81
C LYS A 228 3.36 -21.31 -19.31
N ASP A 229 2.26 -21.27 -20.06
CA ASP A 229 2.27 -21.19 -21.52
C ASP A 229 2.67 -19.78 -22.03
N ILE A 230 2.62 -18.78 -21.14
CA ILE A 230 2.98 -17.39 -21.45
C ILE A 230 4.34 -17.03 -20.85
N HIS A 231 4.58 -17.42 -19.58
CA HIS A 231 5.70 -16.90 -18.82
C HIS A 231 6.96 -17.75 -18.91
N TYR A 232 6.87 -19.05 -19.26
CA TYR A 232 8.05 -19.83 -19.57
C TYR A 232 8.52 -19.57 -20.99
N ILE A 233 9.80 -19.32 -21.14
CA ILE A 233 10.48 -19.12 -22.42
C ILE A 233 11.79 -19.92 -22.47
N LYS A 234 12.28 -20.23 -23.66
CA LYS A 234 13.55 -20.96 -23.82
C LYS A 234 14.75 -20.01 -23.76
N GLU A 235 14.62 -18.81 -24.31
CA GLU A 235 15.69 -17.82 -24.35
C GLU A 235 15.15 -16.39 -24.28
N ALA A 236 15.96 -15.48 -23.78
CA ALA A 236 15.65 -14.05 -23.77
C ALA A 236 16.04 -13.43 -25.11
N ASN A 237 15.08 -13.32 -26.04
CA ASN A 237 15.29 -12.77 -27.39
C ASN A 237 15.38 -11.22 -27.35
N THR A 238 16.24 -10.68 -26.50
CA THR A 238 16.43 -9.23 -26.33
C THR A 238 17.77 -8.93 -25.67
N GLU A 239 18.30 -7.75 -25.96
CA GLU A 239 19.43 -7.21 -25.21
C GLU A 239 19.01 -6.86 -23.79
N LEU A 240 19.82 -7.24 -22.80
CA LEU A 240 19.60 -6.95 -21.38
C LEU A 240 20.31 -5.65 -21.01
N LYS A 241 19.54 -4.64 -20.65
CA LYS A 241 20.05 -3.32 -20.20
C LYS A 241 20.75 -3.41 -18.84
N LYS A 242 20.34 -4.36 -18.02
CA LYS A 242 20.80 -4.52 -16.64
C LYS A 242 20.61 -5.93 -16.16
N ILE A 243 21.57 -6.42 -15.38
CA ILE A 243 21.47 -7.70 -14.66
C ILE A 243 21.71 -7.43 -13.17
N PHE A 244 20.98 -8.11 -12.32
CA PHE A 244 21.09 -8.03 -10.88
C PHE A 244 20.58 -9.31 -10.23
N CYS A 245 20.90 -9.53 -8.95
CA CYS A 245 20.56 -10.76 -8.26
C CYS A 245 19.72 -10.47 -7.01
N GLY A 246 18.88 -11.43 -6.64
CA GLY A 246 18.27 -11.51 -5.32
C GLY A 246 18.84 -12.69 -4.56
N VAL A 247 19.00 -12.52 -3.25
CA VAL A 247 19.63 -13.53 -2.39
C VAL A 247 18.79 -13.74 -1.14
N ASP A 248 18.45 -14.98 -0.88
CA ASP A 248 17.90 -15.42 0.39
C ASP A 248 18.80 -16.49 1.02
N PHE A 249 19.13 -16.35 2.31
CA PHE A 249 20.07 -17.23 2.99
C PHE A 249 19.30 -18.27 3.82
N GLY A 250 19.21 -19.49 3.31
CA GLY A 250 18.65 -20.63 4.01
C GLY A 250 19.74 -21.64 4.45
N TRP A 251 19.41 -22.44 5.45
CA TRP A 251 20.21 -23.62 5.85
C TRP A 251 19.35 -24.89 5.81
N GLU A 252 18.34 -25.01 6.68
CA GLU A 252 17.36 -26.11 6.63
C GLU A 252 16.38 -25.99 5.44
N HIS A 253 16.05 -24.75 5.08
CA HIS A 253 15.38 -24.41 3.82
C HIS A 253 16.41 -24.17 2.72
N TYR A 254 15.96 -23.95 1.50
CA TYR A 254 16.86 -23.54 0.44
C TYR A 254 17.45 -22.16 0.73
N GLY A 255 18.78 -22.04 0.68
CA GLY A 255 19.36 -20.75 0.35
C GLY A 255 19.27 -20.60 -1.16
N SER A 256 19.07 -19.39 -1.66
CA SER A 256 18.92 -19.15 -3.10
C SER A 256 19.58 -17.87 -3.57
N ILE A 257 20.12 -17.91 -4.79
CA ILE A 257 20.49 -16.74 -5.59
C ILE A 257 19.74 -16.84 -6.91
N VAL A 258 18.99 -15.80 -7.26
CA VAL A 258 18.38 -15.68 -8.58
C VAL A 258 19.06 -14.58 -9.38
N VAL A 259 19.27 -14.83 -10.67
CA VAL A 259 19.80 -13.86 -11.62
C VAL A 259 18.63 -13.31 -12.44
N VAL A 260 18.44 -11.99 -12.37
CA VAL A 260 17.36 -11.29 -13.07
C VAL A 260 17.92 -10.30 -14.06
N GLY A 261 17.43 -10.33 -15.29
CA GLY A 261 17.74 -9.37 -16.34
C GLY A 261 16.58 -8.40 -16.58
N LEU A 262 16.90 -7.13 -16.81
CA LEU A 262 15.97 -6.12 -17.32
C LEU A 262 16.27 -5.89 -18.80
N GLY A 263 15.33 -6.26 -19.67
CA GLY A 263 15.42 -6.08 -21.12
C GLY A 263 14.86 -4.75 -21.61
N LEU A 264 14.68 -4.65 -22.91
CA LEU A 264 13.96 -3.55 -23.55
C LEU A 264 12.47 -3.55 -23.12
N VAL A 265 11.81 -2.39 -23.23
CA VAL A 265 10.39 -2.17 -22.85
C VAL A 265 10.02 -2.61 -21.44
N ASP A 266 10.97 -2.46 -20.49
CA ASP A 266 10.78 -2.74 -19.06
C ASP A 266 10.26 -4.18 -18.79
N ARG A 267 10.77 -5.15 -19.55
CA ARG A 267 10.48 -6.58 -19.37
C ARG A 267 11.58 -7.22 -18.55
N TYR A 268 11.20 -7.99 -17.54
CA TYR A 268 12.09 -8.71 -16.63
C TYR A 268 12.21 -10.17 -17.03
N TYR A 269 13.37 -10.74 -16.81
CA TYR A 269 13.69 -12.14 -17.11
C TYR A 269 14.33 -12.79 -15.88
N LEU A 270 13.71 -13.83 -15.33
CA LEU A 270 14.41 -14.74 -14.42
C LEU A 270 15.32 -15.63 -15.29
N ILE A 271 16.60 -15.32 -15.29
CA ILE A 271 17.59 -15.95 -16.18
C ILE A 271 18.05 -17.28 -15.63
N LYS A 272 18.31 -17.33 -14.31
CA LYS A 272 18.86 -18.53 -13.67
C LYS A 272 18.59 -18.51 -12.18
N GLU A 273 18.38 -19.69 -11.60
CA GLU A 273 18.35 -19.90 -10.16
C GLU A 273 19.52 -20.77 -9.70
N TYR A 274 19.99 -20.50 -8.51
CA TYR A 274 20.87 -21.35 -7.70
C TYR A 274 20.17 -21.56 -6.36
N ALA A 275 19.72 -22.77 -6.08
CA ALA A 275 18.98 -23.09 -4.87
C ALA A 275 19.50 -24.40 -4.25
N TYR A 276 20.06 -24.31 -3.03
CA TYR A 276 20.69 -25.43 -2.35
C TYR A 276 20.46 -25.37 -0.85
N LYS A 277 20.35 -26.54 -0.21
CA LYS A 277 20.30 -26.67 1.25
C LYS A 277 21.68 -26.94 1.82
N HIS A 278 21.87 -26.62 3.12
CA HIS A 278 23.07 -26.91 3.89
C HIS A 278 24.35 -26.38 3.25
N LYS A 279 24.27 -25.16 2.70
CA LYS A 279 25.43 -24.44 2.13
C LYS A 279 25.81 -23.27 2.99
N ASP A 280 27.11 -23.19 3.32
CA ASP A 280 27.68 -22.08 4.06
C ASP A 280 27.90 -20.83 3.19
N ILE A 281 28.33 -19.76 3.79
CA ILE A 281 28.57 -18.51 3.08
C ILE A 281 29.70 -18.60 2.06
N GLU A 282 30.70 -19.45 2.27
CA GLU A 282 31.81 -19.62 1.34
C GLU A 282 31.33 -20.22 0.01
N TYR A 283 30.37 -21.15 0.06
CA TYR A 283 29.72 -21.67 -1.12
C TYR A 283 29.00 -20.57 -1.90
N TRP A 284 28.23 -19.72 -1.21
CA TRP A 284 27.48 -18.62 -1.85
C TRP A 284 28.40 -17.54 -2.42
N ILE A 285 29.55 -17.28 -1.78
CA ILE A 285 30.62 -16.43 -2.34
C ILE A 285 31.14 -17.03 -3.65
N GLY A 286 31.34 -18.34 -3.71
CA GLY A 286 31.74 -19.05 -4.94
C GLY A 286 30.74 -18.81 -6.07
N ILE A 287 29.45 -19.07 -5.83
CA ILE A 287 28.36 -18.84 -6.80
C ILE A 287 28.32 -17.37 -7.25
N ALA A 288 28.40 -16.42 -6.30
CA ALA A 288 28.39 -15.00 -6.65
C ALA A 288 29.58 -14.59 -7.55
N LYS A 289 30.77 -15.18 -7.32
CA LYS A 289 31.95 -14.95 -8.19
C LYS A 289 31.75 -15.56 -9.60
N GLU A 290 31.10 -16.73 -9.70
CA GLU A 290 30.73 -17.30 -11.01
C GLU A 290 29.78 -16.39 -11.77
N ILE A 291 28.74 -15.87 -11.10
CA ILE A 291 27.79 -14.90 -11.67
C ILE A 291 28.52 -13.63 -12.14
N ILE A 292 29.44 -13.11 -11.33
CA ILE A 292 30.22 -11.91 -11.68
C ILE A 292 31.13 -12.19 -12.90
N LYS A 293 31.69 -13.38 -13.01
CA LYS A 293 32.50 -13.77 -14.17
C LYS A 293 31.66 -13.84 -15.45
N GLU A 294 30.41 -14.28 -15.35
CA GLU A 294 29.49 -14.46 -16.48
C GLU A 294 28.84 -13.14 -16.91
N TYR A 295 28.35 -12.33 -15.94
CA TYR A 295 27.52 -11.14 -16.19
C TYR A 295 28.17 -9.82 -15.83
N GLY A 296 29.42 -9.84 -15.35
CA GLY A 296 30.09 -8.64 -14.87
C GLY A 296 29.70 -8.26 -13.44
N ASN A 297 30.05 -7.05 -13.03
CA ASN A 297 29.88 -6.59 -11.67
C ASN A 297 28.43 -6.13 -11.40
N VAL A 298 27.55 -7.08 -11.06
CA VAL A 298 26.12 -6.91 -10.79
C VAL A 298 25.84 -6.67 -9.29
N ASN A 299 24.68 -6.10 -8.98
CA ASN A 299 24.21 -5.93 -7.61
C ASN A 299 23.55 -7.22 -7.09
N PHE A 300 23.82 -7.56 -5.85
CA PHE A 300 23.16 -8.64 -5.11
C PHE A 300 22.29 -8.03 -4.00
N TYR A 301 20.99 -8.11 -4.14
CA TYR A 301 20.02 -7.65 -3.15
C TYR A 301 19.73 -8.78 -2.16
N CYS A 302 20.27 -8.67 -0.96
CA CYS A 302 20.34 -9.75 0.01
C CYS A 302 19.32 -9.56 1.13
N ASP A 303 18.73 -10.66 1.60
CA ASP A 303 18.05 -10.68 2.88
C ASP A 303 19.02 -10.22 3.99
N TYR A 304 18.60 -9.24 4.77
CA TYR A 304 19.44 -8.68 5.84
C TYR A 304 19.24 -9.35 7.22
N ALA A 305 18.56 -10.50 7.28
CA ALA A 305 18.51 -11.30 8.50
C ALA A 305 19.93 -11.84 8.90
N ARG A 306 20.85 -11.90 7.95
CA ARG A 306 22.24 -12.32 8.12
C ARG A 306 23.22 -11.21 7.70
N PRO A 307 23.36 -10.14 8.50
CA PRO A 307 24.26 -9.03 8.18
C PRO A 307 25.74 -9.47 8.12
N ASP A 308 26.10 -10.50 8.87
CA ASP A 308 27.41 -11.15 8.81
C ASP A 308 27.71 -11.77 7.43
N TYR A 309 26.72 -12.35 6.77
CA TYR A 309 26.85 -12.90 5.42
C TYR A 309 26.99 -11.79 4.38
N ILE A 310 26.21 -10.74 4.50
CA ILE A 310 26.32 -9.56 3.61
C ILE A 310 27.70 -8.96 3.73
N TYR A 311 28.22 -8.77 4.94
CA TYR A 311 29.58 -8.28 5.15
C TYR A 311 30.64 -9.18 4.52
N LYS A 312 30.53 -10.52 4.66
CA LYS A 312 31.44 -11.47 4.02
C LYS A 312 31.41 -11.39 2.49
N LEU A 313 30.23 -11.22 1.87
CA LEU A 313 30.13 -10.97 0.45
C LEU A 313 30.87 -9.69 0.06
N GLN A 314 30.66 -8.60 0.78
CA GLN A 314 31.27 -7.29 0.50
C GLN A 314 32.80 -7.31 0.57
N ILE A 315 33.39 -7.93 1.60
CA ILE A 315 34.86 -8.04 1.72
C ILE A 315 35.47 -8.96 0.64
N ASN A 316 34.67 -9.82 0.02
CA ASN A 316 35.06 -10.62 -1.14
C ASN A 316 34.84 -9.91 -2.50
N GLY A 317 34.56 -8.59 -2.48
CA GLY A 317 34.39 -7.78 -3.69
C GLY A 317 33.02 -7.88 -4.36
N ILE A 318 32.03 -8.50 -3.70
CA ILE A 318 30.68 -8.66 -4.22
C ILE A 318 29.83 -7.45 -3.80
N ARG A 319 29.10 -6.85 -4.73
CA ARG A 319 28.18 -5.71 -4.46
C ARG A 319 26.90 -6.17 -3.77
N ALA A 320 27.00 -6.62 -2.53
CA ALA A 320 25.88 -7.04 -1.70
C ALA A 320 25.22 -5.83 -1.02
N ILE A 321 23.90 -5.71 -1.17
CA ILE A 321 23.08 -4.59 -0.70
C ILE A 321 21.85 -5.16 0.02
N ASN A 322 21.43 -4.53 1.12
CA ASN A 322 20.22 -4.94 1.84
C ASN A 322 18.98 -4.83 0.95
N ALA A 323 18.22 -5.91 0.83
CA ALA A 323 16.97 -5.95 0.11
C ALA A 323 15.87 -5.12 0.81
N LYS A 324 14.91 -4.64 0.04
CA LYS A 324 13.63 -4.11 0.54
C LYS A 324 12.70 -5.29 0.81
N LYS A 325 12.16 -5.38 2.03
CA LYS A 325 11.45 -6.58 2.53
C LYS A 325 9.94 -6.38 2.71
N ASP A 326 9.36 -5.29 2.22
CA ASP A 326 7.91 -5.07 2.29
C ASP A 326 7.18 -6.19 1.56
N VAL A 327 6.54 -7.09 2.30
CA VAL A 327 6.01 -8.35 1.76
C VAL A 327 4.89 -8.09 0.76
N LEU A 328 3.83 -7.40 1.18
CA LEU A 328 2.67 -7.16 0.32
C LEU A 328 2.99 -6.31 -0.91
N GLU A 329 3.77 -5.22 -0.74
CA GLU A 329 4.17 -4.38 -1.87
C GLU A 329 5.10 -5.12 -2.84
N GLY A 330 6.01 -5.93 -2.29
CA GLY A 330 6.91 -6.77 -3.09
C GLY A 330 6.15 -7.83 -3.89
N ILE A 331 5.21 -8.53 -3.25
CA ILE A 331 4.33 -9.51 -3.91
C ILE A 331 3.48 -8.82 -4.98
N SER A 332 2.82 -7.70 -4.65
CA SER A 332 2.02 -6.93 -5.61
C SER A 332 2.83 -6.50 -6.82
N THR A 333 4.11 -6.13 -6.61
CA THR A 333 5.03 -5.76 -7.70
C THR A 333 5.27 -6.93 -8.65
N VAL A 334 5.64 -8.10 -8.13
CA VAL A 334 5.90 -9.29 -8.95
C VAL A 334 4.61 -9.80 -9.61
N ALA A 335 3.48 -9.81 -8.87
CA ALA A 335 2.18 -10.18 -9.40
C ALA A 335 1.74 -9.27 -10.57
N THR A 336 1.97 -7.95 -10.46
CA THR A 336 1.72 -7.01 -11.56
C THR A 336 2.55 -7.33 -12.81
N LEU A 337 3.80 -7.75 -12.64
CA LEU A 337 4.64 -8.16 -13.77
C LEU A 337 4.12 -9.43 -14.44
N PHE A 338 3.61 -10.40 -13.67
CA PHE A 338 2.93 -11.57 -14.26
C PHE A 338 1.64 -11.13 -14.97
N LYS A 339 0.77 -10.38 -14.32
CA LYS A 339 -0.48 -9.89 -14.91
C LYS A 339 -0.29 -9.17 -16.24
N THR A 340 0.79 -8.41 -16.36
CA THR A 340 1.11 -7.61 -17.55
C THR A 340 2.05 -8.32 -18.54
N ASN A 341 2.36 -9.58 -18.32
CA ASN A 341 3.29 -10.39 -19.12
C ASN A 341 4.69 -9.76 -19.25
N LYS A 342 5.13 -9.06 -18.21
CA LYS A 342 6.43 -8.38 -18.14
C LYS A 342 7.50 -9.14 -17.35
N LEU A 343 7.16 -10.27 -16.73
CA LEU A 343 8.12 -11.17 -16.11
C LEU A 343 8.09 -12.51 -16.83
N LEU A 344 9.19 -12.85 -17.44
CA LEU A 344 9.39 -14.11 -18.17
C LEU A 344 10.49 -14.94 -17.48
N ILE A 345 10.39 -16.24 -17.60
CA ILE A 345 11.22 -17.20 -16.88
C ILE A 345 11.93 -18.10 -17.90
N LEU A 346 13.26 -18.18 -17.87
CA LEU A 346 14.02 -19.13 -18.67
C LEU A 346 13.82 -20.54 -18.11
N GLU A 347 12.93 -21.31 -18.74
CA GLU A 347 12.41 -22.55 -18.19
C GLU A 347 13.49 -23.59 -17.86
N ASP A 348 14.49 -23.73 -18.72
CA ASP A 348 15.55 -24.74 -18.57
C ASP A 348 16.53 -24.39 -17.43
N ASN A 349 16.54 -23.15 -16.94
CA ASN A 349 17.46 -22.64 -15.93
C ASN A 349 16.86 -22.54 -14.52
N VAL A 350 15.63 -23.00 -14.35
CA VAL A 350 14.91 -22.98 -13.06
C VAL A 350 14.35 -24.37 -12.74
N ASN A 351 14.38 -24.73 -11.47
CA ASN A 351 13.90 -26.02 -11.00
C ASN A 351 13.02 -25.88 -9.74
N ILE A 352 13.55 -25.23 -8.71
CA ILE A 352 12.81 -25.01 -7.45
C ILE A 352 11.68 -24.00 -7.69
N PHE A 353 11.89 -22.96 -8.48
CA PHE A 353 10.85 -22.01 -8.91
C PHE A 353 9.60 -22.73 -9.46
N LYS A 354 9.80 -23.78 -10.30
CA LYS A 354 8.68 -24.53 -10.90
C LYS A 354 7.77 -25.19 -9.85
N SER A 355 8.34 -25.58 -8.73
CA SER A 355 7.60 -26.14 -7.61
C SER A 355 6.98 -25.04 -6.74
N GLU A 356 7.75 -24.02 -6.41
CA GLU A 356 7.32 -22.96 -5.49
C GLU A 356 6.17 -22.15 -6.04
N ILE A 357 6.18 -21.80 -7.34
CA ILE A 357 5.18 -20.91 -7.96
C ILE A 357 3.73 -21.38 -7.76
N TYR A 358 3.50 -22.68 -7.64
CA TYR A 358 2.17 -23.26 -7.40
C TYR A 358 1.89 -23.55 -5.93
N ASN A 359 2.93 -23.63 -5.09
CA ASN A 359 2.81 -23.93 -3.66
C ASN A 359 2.94 -22.70 -2.76
N TYR A 360 3.29 -21.54 -3.32
CA TYR A 360 3.33 -20.28 -2.61
C TYR A 360 1.91 -19.77 -2.40
N VAL A 361 1.38 -20.01 -1.21
CA VAL A 361 -0.02 -19.76 -0.86
C VAL A 361 -0.14 -18.81 0.32
N TRP A 362 -1.23 -18.09 0.39
CA TRP A 362 -1.55 -17.20 1.49
C TRP A 362 -1.87 -17.98 2.77
N ALA A 363 -1.43 -17.46 3.91
CA ALA A 363 -1.84 -17.97 5.22
C ALA A 363 -3.30 -17.60 5.47
N LYS A 364 -4.11 -18.59 5.92
CA LYS A 364 -5.55 -18.41 6.14
C LYS A 364 -5.84 -17.23 7.07
N GLY A 365 -6.61 -16.28 6.59
CA GLY A 365 -7.03 -15.10 7.35
C GLY A 365 -5.94 -14.05 7.61
N LYS A 366 -4.77 -14.17 6.96
CA LYS A 366 -3.67 -13.23 7.09
C LYS A 366 -3.23 -12.73 5.72
N ASP A 367 -2.73 -11.50 5.66
CA ASP A 367 -2.19 -10.90 4.46
C ASP A 367 -0.67 -11.15 4.34
N GLU A 368 -0.27 -12.36 4.63
CA GLU A 368 1.10 -12.84 4.49
C GLU A 368 1.08 -14.29 3.95
N PRO A 369 2.03 -14.66 3.11
CA PRO A 369 2.12 -16.05 2.65
C PRO A 369 2.56 -16.99 3.76
N ILE A 370 2.26 -18.28 3.58
CA ILE A 370 2.83 -19.34 4.42
C ILE A 370 4.33 -19.40 4.14
N LYS A 371 5.14 -19.33 5.19
CA LYS A 371 6.60 -19.47 5.10
C LYS A 371 6.99 -20.91 4.88
N SER A 372 6.80 -21.37 3.66
CA SER A 372 7.14 -22.72 3.21
C SER A 372 7.16 -22.72 1.68
N SER A 373 8.22 -23.25 1.10
CA SER A 373 8.39 -23.27 -0.36
C SER A 373 8.33 -21.88 -1.00
N ASP A 374 9.11 -20.94 -0.48
CA ASP A 374 9.11 -19.52 -0.87
C ASP A 374 10.53 -18.96 -1.12
N ASP A 375 11.55 -19.77 -0.95
CA ASP A 375 12.96 -19.35 -0.92
C ASP A 375 13.42 -18.67 -2.24
N VAL A 376 13.10 -19.29 -3.39
CA VAL A 376 13.43 -18.75 -4.72
C VAL A 376 12.50 -17.58 -5.08
N LEU A 377 11.23 -17.66 -4.72
CA LEU A 377 10.25 -16.59 -4.94
C LEU A 377 10.56 -15.36 -4.09
N ASP A 378 11.03 -15.53 -2.86
CA ASP A 378 11.50 -14.44 -2.00
C ASP A 378 12.76 -13.78 -2.57
N SER A 379 13.73 -14.57 -3.05
CA SER A 379 14.88 -14.03 -3.77
C SER A 379 14.48 -13.24 -5.02
N LEU A 380 13.52 -13.74 -5.80
CA LEU A 380 13.00 -13.04 -6.98
C LEU A 380 12.31 -11.72 -6.58
N ARG A 381 11.53 -11.73 -5.53
CA ARG A 381 10.88 -10.55 -4.96
C ARG A 381 11.92 -9.52 -4.47
N TYR A 382 12.94 -9.97 -3.75
CA TYR A 382 14.04 -9.11 -3.31
C TYR A 382 14.76 -8.46 -4.48
N ALA A 383 15.08 -9.23 -5.52
CA ALA A 383 15.72 -8.71 -6.72
C ALA A 383 14.89 -7.60 -7.37
N ILE A 384 13.67 -7.91 -7.78
CA ILE A 384 12.83 -7.03 -8.58
C ILE A 384 12.38 -5.80 -7.77
N TYR A 385 11.83 -6.02 -6.59
CA TYR A 385 11.27 -4.95 -5.77
C TYR A 385 12.34 -3.96 -5.31
N THR A 386 13.51 -4.46 -4.89
CA THR A 386 14.60 -3.58 -4.46
C THR A 386 15.15 -2.78 -5.62
N ASP A 387 15.38 -3.40 -6.76
CA ASP A 387 15.89 -2.71 -7.94
C ASP A 387 14.94 -1.60 -8.39
N MET A 388 13.65 -1.86 -8.46
CA MET A 388 12.63 -0.87 -8.80
C MET A 388 12.59 0.31 -7.82
N LYS A 389 12.72 0.04 -6.51
CA LYS A 389 12.73 1.10 -5.47
C LYS A 389 13.99 1.96 -5.51
N LEU A 390 15.16 1.37 -5.77
CA LEU A 390 16.45 2.08 -5.77
C LEU A 390 16.68 2.89 -7.06
N THR A 391 16.27 2.37 -8.20
CA THR A 391 16.50 3.03 -9.48
C THR A 391 15.51 4.14 -9.77
N GLY A 392 14.51 4.32 -8.90
CA GLY A 392 13.42 5.26 -9.19
C GLY A 392 12.69 4.89 -10.50
N SER A 393 12.95 3.70 -11.06
CA SER A 393 12.05 3.10 -12.02
C SER A 393 10.76 2.78 -11.25
N LYS A 394 10.09 3.85 -10.82
CA LYS A 394 8.68 3.83 -10.69
C LYS A 394 8.25 3.16 -11.96
N PHE A 395 7.69 1.98 -11.85
CA PHE A 395 6.62 1.60 -12.75
C PHE A 395 5.86 2.92 -12.91
N ASN A 396 6.15 3.62 -13.98
CA ASN A 396 5.68 4.99 -14.07
C ASN A 396 4.22 4.84 -14.39
N ARG A 397 3.42 4.67 -13.31
CA ARG A 397 1.98 4.67 -13.41
C ARG A 397 1.50 5.86 -14.26
N SER A 398 2.29 6.96 -14.30
CA SER A 398 2.01 8.11 -15.16
C SER A 398 2.33 7.89 -16.64
N LYS A 399 3.24 6.98 -17.06
CA LYS A 399 3.45 6.62 -18.48
C LYS A 399 2.35 5.70 -19.02
N PHE A 400 1.56 5.10 -18.14
CA PHE A 400 0.37 4.32 -18.46
C PHE A 400 -0.91 5.01 -17.99
N GLY A 401 -0.86 6.33 -17.67
CA GLY A 401 -2.02 7.04 -17.13
C GLY A 401 -2.37 6.67 -15.68
N ILE A 402 -1.39 6.10 -14.93
CA ILE A 402 -1.59 5.65 -13.56
C ILE A 402 -0.97 6.62 -12.57
#